data_418be36119b6d76b210df108f88cd1cd
#
_entry.id   418be36119b6d76b210df108f88cd1cd
#
_cell.length_a   1.000
_cell.length_b   1.000
_cell.length_c   1.000
_cell.angle_alpha   90.00
_cell.angle_beta   90.00
_cell.angle_gamma   90.00
#
_symmetry.space_group_name_H-M   'P 1'
#
loop_
_entity.id
_entity.type
_entity.pdbx_description
1 polymer ?
#
loop_
_entity_poly.entity_id
_entity_poly.type
_entity_poly.pdbx_seq_one_letter_code
_entity_poly.pdbx_strand_id
1 'polypeptide(L)'
;MRWQAACVCADVLGAIVEVVSKKRFGDFLKDEIFTPLGMNDTDFWVPAEKQDRLAKVYDCREGQPSVRYLDNNLGIQNDMAYRPAYEAGGAGLASTIDDYAKFTQMLLNG
;
A
#
# COMPACT_ATOMS: atom_id res chain seq x y z
N MET A 1 -13.14 16.65 2.29
CA MET A 1 -13.69 15.91 3.44
C MET A 1 -14.07 14.45 3.16
N ARG A 2 -14.53 14.07 1.96
CA ARG A 2 -15.00 12.69 1.69
C ARG A 2 -13.87 11.63 1.61
N TRP A 3 -12.65 11.99 1.26
CA TRP A 3 -11.54 11.05 1.09
C TRP A 3 -10.96 10.54 2.42
N GLN A 4 -10.95 11.34 3.47
CA GLN A 4 -10.45 10.92 4.78
C GLN A 4 -11.33 9.84 5.44
N ALA A 5 -12.63 9.89 5.25
CA ALA A 5 -13.55 8.90 5.80
C ALA A 5 -13.36 7.51 5.15
N ALA A 6 -13.10 7.45 3.84
CA ALA A 6 -12.87 6.18 3.14
C ALA A 6 -11.58 5.49 3.59
N CYS A 7 -10.50 6.27 3.82
CA CYS A 7 -9.24 5.73 4.35
C CYS A 7 -9.42 5.13 5.75
N VAL A 8 -10.10 5.83 6.65
CA VAL A 8 -10.36 5.33 8.02
C VAL A 8 -11.15 4.03 8.02
N CYS A 9 -12.16 3.89 7.15
CA CYS A 9 -12.92 2.63 7.04
C CYS A 9 -12.03 1.46 6.60
N ALA A 10 -11.16 1.66 5.63
CA ALA A 10 -10.24 0.63 5.17
C ALA A 10 -9.20 0.27 6.26
N ASP A 11 -8.75 1.24 7.04
CA ASP A 11 -7.85 1.04 8.17
C ASP A 11 -8.50 0.20 9.28
N VAL A 12 -9.77 0.47 9.61
CA VAL A 12 -10.56 -0.33 10.55
C VAL A 12 -10.74 -1.76 10.06
N LEU A 13 -11.02 -1.95 8.77
CA LEU A 13 -11.11 -3.28 8.17
C LEU A 13 -9.78 -4.04 8.27
N GLY A 14 -8.65 -3.39 8.03
CA GLY A 14 -7.32 -3.97 8.24
C GLY A 14 -7.12 -4.43 9.68
N ALA A 15 -7.48 -3.60 10.66
CA ALA A 15 -7.40 -3.95 12.07
C ALA A 15 -8.31 -5.14 12.44
N ILE A 16 -9.52 -5.24 11.87
CA ILE A 16 -10.41 -6.39 12.06
C ILE A 16 -9.75 -7.66 11.52
N VAL A 17 -9.13 -7.60 10.34
CA VAL A 17 -8.39 -8.75 9.77
C VAL A 17 -7.28 -9.20 10.71
N GLU A 18 -6.50 -8.28 11.30
CA GLU A 18 -5.45 -8.63 12.27
C GLU A 18 -6.02 -9.36 13.50
N VAL A 19 -7.10 -8.86 14.06
CA VAL A 19 -7.74 -9.45 15.24
C VAL A 19 -8.27 -10.85 14.94
N VAL A 20 -8.94 -11.04 13.80
CA VAL A 20 -9.57 -12.31 13.43
C VAL A 20 -8.52 -13.34 12.99
N SER A 21 -7.55 -12.93 12.17
CA SER A 21 -6.52 -13.84 11.65
C SER A 21 -5.38 -14.11 12.65
N LYS A 22 -5.21 -13.26 13.66
CA LYS A 22 -4.07 -13.23 14.60
C LYS A 22 -2.73 -13.08 13.90
N LYS A 23 -2.72 -12.48 12.72
CA LYS A 23 -1.55 -12.14 11.92
C LYS A 23 -1.51 -10.61 11.72
N ARG A 24 -0.33 -10.05 11.46
CA ARG A 24 -0.25 -8.68 10.95
C ARG A 24 -0.96 -8.59 9.60
N PHE A 25 -1.52 -7.43 9.29
CA PHE A 25 -2.32 -7.25 8.08
C PHE A 25 -1.53 -7.56 6.80
N GLY A 26 -0.29 -7.08 6.69
CA GLY A 26 0.58 -7.38 5.56
C GLY A 26 0.93 -8.87 5.44
N ASP A 27 1.17 -9.56 6.56
CA ASP A 27 1.45 -10.99 6.55
C ASP A 27 0.22 -11.79 6.09
N PHE A 28 -0.98 -11.39 6.54
CA PHE A 28 -2.22 -11.98 6.08
C PHE A 28 -2.42 -11.80 4.58
N LEU A 29 -2.26 -10.57 4.07
CA LEU A 29 -2.40 -10.30 2.64
C LEU A 29 -1.36 -11.06 1.81
N LYS A 30 -0.15 -11.18 2.32
CA LYS A 30 0.93 -11.93 1.66
C LYS A 30 0.60 -13.41 1.54
N ASP A 31 0.13 -14.03 2.62
CA ASP A 31 -0.19 -15.45 2.65
C ASP A 31 -1.42 -15.80 1.81
N GLU A 32 -2.47 -14.98 1.91
CA GLU A 32 -3.79 -15.30 1.34
C GLU A 32 -3.99 -14.74 -0.08
N ILE A 33 -3.27 -13.68 -0.46
CA ILE A 33 -3.48 -13.00 -1.74
C ILE A 33 -2.18 -12.89 -2.54
N PHE A 34 -1.14 -12.25 -2.00
CA PHE A 34 0.01 -11.88 -2.82
C PHE A 34 0.81 -13.09 -3.28
N THR A 35 1.09 -14.03 -2.39
CA THR A 35 1.85 -15.25 -2.74
C THR A 35 1.07 -16.15 -3.70
N PRO A 36 -0.21 -16.48 -3.46
CA PRO A 36 -1.01 -17.28 -4.40
C PRO A 36 -1.13 -16.68 -5.80
N LEU A 37 -1.18 -15.35 -5.91
CA LEU A 37 -1.27 -14.65 -7.19
C LEU A 37 0.09 -14.36 -7.83
N GLY A 38 1.20 -14.64 -7.15
CA GLY A 38 2.55 -14.30 -7.60
C GLY A 38 2.82 -12.80 -7.64
N MET A 39 2.21 -12.02 -6.74
CA MET A 39 2.39 -10.57 -6.57
C MET A 39 3.65 -10.30 -5.72
N ASN A 40 4.82 -10.40 -6.32
CA ASN A 40 6.10 -10.37 -5.60
C ASN A 40 6.63 -8.96 -5.32
N ASP A 41 6.00 -7.94 -5.87
CA ASP A 41 6.37 -6.53 -5.74
C ASP A 41 5.26 -5.70 -5.05
N THR A 42 4.42 -6.36 -4.25
CA THR A 42 3.34 -5.71 -3.49
C THR A 42 3.55 -5.94 -1.99
N ASP A 43 3.78 -4.85 -1.24
CA ASP A 43 3.95 -4.90 0.22
C ASP A 43 3.75 -3.50 0.83
N PHE A 44 3.71 -3.40 2.16
CA PHE A 44 3.71 -2.16 2.94
C PHE A 44 5.09 -1.51 3.08
N TRP A 45 6.13 -2.13 2.56
CA TRP A 45 7.50 -1.62 2.53
C TRP A 45 8.24 -2.16 1.32
N VAL A 46 9.31 -1.49 0.91
CA VAL A 46 10.10 -1.86 -0.25
C VAL A 46 11.52 -2.18 0.20
N PRO A 47 12.00 -3.41 -0.03
CA PRO A 47 13.34 -3.82 0.38
C PRO A 47 14.42 -3.03 -0.35
N ALA A 48 15.61 -2.92 0.24
CA ALA A 48 16.69 -2.05 -0.22
C ALA A 48 17.07 -2.29 -1.68
N GLU A 49 17.06 -3.52 -2.14
CA GLU A 49 17.39 -3.90 -3.51
C GLU A 49 16.37 -3.47 -4.56
N LYS A 50 15.17 -3.01 -4.13
CA LYS A 50 14.09 -2.54 -5.00
C LYS A 50 13.79 -1.05 -4.83
N GLN A 51 14.50 -0.35 -3.97
CA GLN A 51 14.26 1.05 -3.62
C GLN A 51 14.45 2.01 -4.80
N ASP A 52 15.31 1.68 -5.76
CA ASP A 52 15.55 2.46 -6.98
C ASP A 52 14.33 2.48 -7.92
N ARG A 53 13.43 1.48 -7.78
CA ARG A 53 12.19 1.37 -8.55
C ARG A 53 11.02 2.12 -7.92
N LEU A 54 11.14 2.57 -6.67
CA LEU A 54 10.06 3.25 -5.96
C LEU A 54 9.76 4.61 -6.60
N ALA A 55 8.53 4.79 -7.07
CA ALA A 55 8.07 6.06 -7.63
C ALA A 55 8.08 7.16 -6.55
N LYS A 56 8.50 8.35 -6.96
CA LYS A 56 8.51 9.52 -6.07
C LYS A 56 7.18 10.25 -6.17
N VAL A 57 6.66 10.68 -5.02
CA VAL A 57 5.43 11.46 -4.93
C VAL A 57 5.75 12.94 -5.03
N TYR A 58 4.95 13.70 -5.77
CA TYR A 58 5.07 15.14 -5.93
C TYR A 58 3.76 15.83 -5.55
N ASP A 59 3.87 16.95 -4.86
CA ASP A 59 2.74 17.86 -4.63
C ASP A 59 2.61 18.79 -5.85
N CYS A 60 1.44 18.79 -6.45
CA CYS A 60 1.12 19.62 -7.62
C CYS A 60 0.02 20.59 -7.25
N ARG A 61 0.35 21.87 -7.15
CA ARG A 61 -0.60 22.96 -6.94
C ARG A 61 -0.79 23.77 -8.21
N GLU A 62 -2.01 24.16 -8.48
CA GLU A 62 -2.33 24.92 -9.66
C GLU A 62 -1.51 26.22 -9.73
N GLY A 63 -0.84 26.46 -10.87
CA GLY A 63 0.00 27.62 -11.10
C GLY A 63 1.39 27.61 -10.42
N GLN A 64 1.77 26.49 -9.80
CA GLN A 64 3.09 26.35 -9.16
C GLN A 64 3.88 25.16 -9.73
N PRO A 65 5.22 25.19 -9.70
CA PRO A 65 6.04 24.03 -10.05
C PRO A 65 5.75 22.86 -9.11
N SER A 66 5.73 21.63 -9.62
CA SER A 66 5.61 20.43 -8.82
C SER A 66 6.81 20.30 -7.87
N VAL A 67 6.55 20.12 -6.59
CA VAL A 67 7.56 19.96 -5.54
C VAL A 67 7.51 18.54 -5.00
N ARG A 68 8.67 17.92 -4.78
CA ARG A 68 8.73 16.58 -4.20
C ARG A 68 8.05 16.59 -2.82
N TYR A 69 7.06 15.72 -2.66
CA TYR A 69 6.37 15.54 -1.39
C TYR A 69 7.26 14.73 -0.43
N LEU A 70 7.57 15.30 0.72
CA LEU A 70 8.47 14.69 1.72
C LEU A 70 7.78 14.35 3.04
N ASP A 71 6.53 14.79 3.22
CA ASP A 71 5.80 14.51 4.45
C ASP A 71 5.30 13.07 4.47
N ASN A 72 5.35 12.44 5.63
CA ASN A 72 4.77 11.13 5.89
C ASN A 72 3.42 11.33 6.60
N ASN A 73 2.33 11.31 5.84
CA ASN A 73 0.99 11.44 6.39
C ASN A 73 0.01 10.45 5.72
N LEU A 74 -1.15 10.27 6.30
CA LEU A 74 -2.22 9.40 5.79
C LEU A 74 -1.76 7.95 5.46
N GLY A 75 -0.75 7.45 6.16
CA GLY A 75 -0.19 6.12 5.91
C GLY A 75 0.81 6.05 4.74
N ILE A 76 1.03 7.16 4.04
CA ILE A 76 2.02 7.23 2.96
C ILE A 76 3.39 7.51 3.57
N GLN A 77 4.34 6.61 3.33
CA GLN A 77 5.75 6.78 3.66
C GLN A 77 6.53 7.01 2.36
N ASN A 78 7.28 8.09 2.31
CA ASN A 78 7.96 8.47 1.06
C ASN A 78 9.11 7.56 0.65
N ASP A 79 9.75 6.92 1.60
CA ASP A 79 10.85 6.00 1.32
C ASP A 79 10.47 4.53 1.43
N MET A 80 9.41 4.20 2.16
CA MET A 80 8.93 2.83 2.40
C MET A 80 10.06 1.83 2.73
N ALA A 81 11.16 2.33 3.32
CA ALA A 81 12.38 1.56 3.52
C ALA A 81 12.25 0.54 4.66
N TYR A 82 11.27 0.75 5.53
CA TYR A 82 11.08 -0.09 6.72
C TYR A 82 9.62 -0.51 6.83
N ARG A 83 9.41 -1.71 7.34
CA ARG A 83 8.07 -2.19 7.65
C ARG A 83 7.43 -1.27 8.69
N PRO A 84 6.27 -0.65 8.40
CA PRO A 84 5.62 0.27 9.32
C PRO A 84 5.10 -0.46 10.56
N ALA A 85 5.03 0.23 11.69
CA ALA A 85 4.40 -0.31 12.90
C ALA A 85 2.90 -0.55 12.70
N TYR A 86 2.26 0.30 11.89
CA TYR A 86 0.85 0.22 11.48
C TYR A 86 0.75 0.08 9.96
N GLU A 87 0.10 -0.98 9.49
CA GLU A 87 -0.10 -1.27 8.08
C GLU A 87 -1.47 -0.73 7.63
N ALA A 88 -1.46 0.48 7.06
CA ALA A 88 -2.67 1.23 6.71
C ALA A 88 -3.42 0.61 5.53
N GLY A 89 -4.63 0.11 5.76
CA GLY A 89 -5.46 -0.48 4.72
C GLY A 89 -5.92 0.50 3.64
N GLY A 90 -5.92 1.81 3.97
CA GLY A 90 -6.40 2.87 3.07
C GLY A 90 -5.36 3.40 2.09
N ALA A 91 -4.04 3.32 2.40
CA ALA A 91 -3.02 4.00 1.59
C ALA A 91 -1.59 3.47 1.77
N GLY A 92 -1.37 2.35 2.45
CA GLY A 92 -0.03 1.91 2.86
C GLY A 92 0.73 1.02 1.88
N LEU A 93 0.09 0.50 0.83
CA LEU A 93 0.70 -0.46 -0.11
C LEU A 93 1.49 0.23 -1.23
N ALA A 94 2.67 -0.30 -1.51
CA ALA A 94 3.34 -0.15 -2.81
C ALA A 94 3.05 -1.38 -3.68
N SER A 95 2.94 -1.18 -4.99
CA SER A 95 2.69 -2.26 -5.94
C SER A 95 3.23 -1.88 -7.32
N THR A 96 3.21 -2.85 -8.25
CA THR A 96 3.51 -2.64 -9.66
C THR A 96 2.25 -2.82 -10.52
N ILE A 97 2.30 -2.33 -11.76
CA ILE A 97 1.23 -2.53 -12.74
C ILE A 97 1.00 -4.02 -12.99
N ASP A 98 2.07 -4.81 -13.08
CA ASP A 98 2.00 -6.25 -13.32
C ASP A 98 1.30 -6.99 -12.16
N ASP A 99 1.65 -6.67 -10.92
CA ASP A 99 1.00 -7.27 -9.76
C ASP A 99 -0.47 -6.85 -9.65
N TYR A 100 -0.75 -5.56 -9.91
CA TYR A 100 -2.13 -5.08 -9.93
C TYR A 100 -2.98 -5.74 -11.03
N ALA A 101 -2.38 -6.02 -12.19
CA ALA A 101 -3.03 -6.77 -13.26
C ALA A 101 -3.39 -8.20 -12.86
N LYS A 102 -2.51 -8.90 -12.12
CA LYS A 102 -2.80 -10.24 -11.57
C LYS A 102 -3.97 -10.20 -10.59
N PHE A 103 -4.02 -9.21 -9.72
CA PHE A 103 -5.14 -9.02 -8.78
C PHE A 103 -6.45 -8.75 -9.51
N THR A 104 -6.46 -7.86 -10.49
CA THR A 104 -7.68 -7.58 -11.29
C THR A 104 -8.11 -8.79 -12.12
N GLN A 105 -7.18 -9.57 -12.65
CA GLN A 105 -7.50 -10.81 -13.36
C GLN A 105 -8.15 -11.84 -12.46
N MET A 106 -7.69 -11.97 -11.21
CA MET A 106 -8.34 -12.83 -10.22
C MET A 106 -9.80 -12.42 -10.01
N LEU A 107 -10.08 -11.12 -9.84
CA LEU A 107 -11.46 -10.63 -9.67
C LEU A 107 -12.35 -10.89 -10.89
N LEU A 108 -11.80 -10.84 -12.10
CA LEU A 108 -12.53 -11.13 -13.33
C LEU A 108 -12.88 -12.62 -13.49
N ASN A 109 -12.04 -13.49 -12.96
CA ASN A 109 -12.25 -14.94 -13.05
C ASN A 109 -13.25 -15.48 -12.02
N GLY A 110 -13.59 -14.71 -11.00
CA GLY A 110 -14.53 -15.06 -9.93
C GLY A 110 -13.88 -15.82 -8.80
#